data_5a06d0e0a6563a7203782ca151fc5240
#
_entry.id   5a06d0e0a6563a7203782ca151fc5240
#
_cell.length_a   1.000
_cell.length_b   1.000
_cell.length_c   1.000
_cell.angle_alpha   90.00
_cell.angle_beta   90.00
_cell.angle_gamma   90.00
#
_symmetry.space_group_name_H-M   'P 1'
#
loop_
_entity.id
_entity.type
_entity.pdbx_description
1 polymer ?
#
loop_
_entity_poly.entity_id
_entity_poly.type
_entity_poly.pdbx_seq_one_letter_code
_entity_poly.pdbx_strand_id
1 'polypeptide(L)'
;MGRAIAPSFSFITMTLLNDKQIAKLAENDIFLPFVGEKRRELDNGTKAISFGLSQAGYDIRLSSVEFLVFGLEQWDSAPFELDAKHFDTEPTQAELVELEDGSCYFLLPPHSHGLGTSLELISMPNDVFALCEGKSTYGRCGLIANILPIEPGWAGYLTMCFVNPTDFSIRLYANEGIAQLVLFGIEAVGEAYSGAYQNQGARVQLAAV
;
A
#
# COMPACT_ATOMS: atom_id res chain seq x y z
N MET A 1 38.46 -8.45 38.69
CA MET A 1 37.95 -8.54 37.31
C MET A 1 36.42 -8.75 37.36
N GLY A 2 35.64 -7.68 37.31
CA GLY A 2 34.19 -7.76 37.30
C GLY A 2 33.71 -8.18 35.92
N ARG A 3 32.97 -9.30 35.82
CA ARG A 3 32.21 -9.66 34.60
C ARG A 3 31.11 -8.64 34.44
N ALA A 4 31.16 -7.90 33.37
CA ALA A 4 30.00 -7.12 32.92
C ALA A 4 28.88 -8.10 32.62
N ILE A 5 27.75 -8.00 33.34
CA ILE A 5 26.53 -8.73 33.06
C ILE A 5 25.94 -8.04 31.81
N ALA A 6 25.90 -8.76 30.69
CA ALA A 6 25.20 -8.27 29.51
C ALA A 6 23.75 -8.03 29.89
N PRO A 7 23.10 -6.93 29.43
CA PRO A 7 21.71 -6.69 29.71
C PRO A 7 20.89 -7.87 29.16
N SER A 8 20.05 -8.46 30.01
CA SER A 8 19.09 -9.46 29.60
C SER A 8 18.02 -8.75 28.76
N PHE A 9 18.08 -8.91 27.44
CA PHE A 9 16.96 -8.54 26.58
C PHE A 9 15.78 -9.46 26.89
N SER A 10 14.77 -8.93 27.55
CA SER A 10 13.46 -9.54 27.56
C SER A 10 12.88 -9.35 26.15
N PHE A 11 12.86 -10.39 25.34
CA PHE A 11 12.19 -10.34 24.05
C PHE A 11 10.68 -10.15 24.30
N ILE A 12 10.18 -8.94 24.10
CA ILE A 12 8.76 -8.68 24.04
C ILE A 12 8.26 -9.27 22.74
N THR A 13 7.21 -10.07 22.82
CA THR A 13 6.71 -10.87 21.72
C THR A 13 6.01 -9.98 20.70
N MET A 14 6.58 -9.85 19.50
CA MET A 14 5.86 -9.32 18.36
C MET A 14 4.66 -10.23 18.06
N THR A 15 3.46 -9.66 18.00
CA THR A 15 2.21 -10.42 17.84
C THR A 15 1.49 -10.01 16.58
N LEU A 16 1.23 -10.98 15.69
CA LEU A 16 0.33 -10.78 14.56
C LEU A 16 -1.08 -10.47 15.06
N LEU A 17 -1.66 -9.36 14.60
CA LEU A 17 -2.99 -8.93 15.02
C LEU A 17 -4.08 -9.66 14.23
N ASN A 18 -5.11 -10.12 14.94
CA ASN A 18 -6.30 -10.72 14.36
C ASN A 18 -7.39 -9.67 14.09
N ASP A 19 -8.48 -10.10 13.47
CA ASP A 19 -9.65 -9.29 13.11
C ASP A 19 -10.19 -8.45 14.28
N LYS A 20 -10.34 -9.04 15.47
CA LYS A 20 -10.87 -8.33 16.65
C LYS A 20 -9.94 -7.25 17.16
N GLN A 21 -8.64 -7.51 17.13
CA GLN A 21 -7.62 -6.55 17.54
C GLN A 21 -7.54 -5.39 16.55
N ILE A 22 -7.59 -5.69 15.23
CA ILE A 22 -7.60 -4.67 14.17
C ILE A 22 -8.87 -3.81 14.25
N ALA A 23 -10.06 -4.44 14.43
CA ALA A 23 -11.31 -3.71 14.61
C ALA A 23 -11.27 -2.77 15.83
N LYS A 24 -10.67 -3.22 16.94
CA LYS A 24 -10.49 -2.39 18.13
C LYS A 24 -9.53 -1.20 17.89
N LEU A 25 -8.45 -1.41 17.14
CA LEU A 25 -7.55 -0.33 16.74
C LEU A 25 -8.26 0.69 15.84
N ALA A 26 -9.16 0.21 14.95
CA ALA A 26 -9.91 1.06 14.04
C ALA A 26 -10.90 2.01 14.74
N GLU A 27 -11.26 1.77 16.01
CA GLU A 27 -12.01 2.72 16.84
C GLU A 27 -11.24 4.03 17.08
N ASN A 28 -9.92 4.05 16.85
CA ASN A 28 -9.06 5.23 16.92
C ASN A 28 -8.65 5.75 15.53
N ASP A 29 -9.48 5.52 14.51
CA ASP A 29 -9.33 6.05 13.16
C ASP A 29 -8.01 5.66 12.47
N ILE A 30 -7.49 4.45 12.75
CA ILE A 30 -6.26 3.99 12.07
C ILE A 30 -6.46 3.77 10.57
N PHE A 31 -7.71 3.59 10.12
CA PHE A 31 -8.11 3.51 8.71
C PHE A 31 -9.35 4.38 8.46
N LEU A 32 -9.26 5.31 7.52
CA LEU A 32 -10.39 6.14 7.12
C LEU A 32 -10.58 6.14 5.59
N PRO A 33 -11.72 5.63 5.07
CA PRO A 33 -12.82 5.00 5.81
C PRO A 33 -12.49 3.54 6.20
N PHE A 34 -12.92 3.12 7.38
CA PHE A 34 -12.80 1.74 7.81
C PHE A 34 -13.98 0.90 7.34
N VAL A 35 -13.67 -0.32 6.82
CA VAL A 35 -14.66 -1.33 6.43
C VAL A 35 -14.51 -2.54 7.35
N GLY A 36 -15.42 -2.66 8.32
CA GLY A 36 -15.34 -3.62 9.44
C GLY A 36 -15.60 -5.09 9.08
N GLU A 37 -15.74 -5.41 7.80
CA GLU A 37 -15.95 -6.76 7.28
C GLU A 37 -15.25 -6.96 5.95
N LYS A 38 -15.03 -8.20 5.54
CA LYS A 38 -14.51 -8.51 4.20
C LYS A 38 -15.61 -8.42 3.17
N ARG A 39 -15.61 -7.34 2.40
CA ARG A 39 -16.55 -7.11 1.30
C ARG A 39 -16.02 -7.68 -0.02
N ARG A 40 -16.94 -8.13 -0.86
CA ARG A 40 -16.68 -8.67 -2.22
C ARG A 40 -17.61 -8.07 -3.27
N GLU A 41 -18.30 -7.03 -2.90
CA GLU A 41 -19.25 -6.29 -3.75
C GLU A 41 -19.11 -4.81 -3.47
N LEU A 42 -19.26 -3.99 -4.51
CA LEU A 42 -19.43 -2.55 -4.41
C LEU A 42 -20.83 -2.22 -3.88
N ASP A 43 -21.07 -0.96 -3.55
CA ASP A 43 -22.37 -0.52 -3.00
C ASP A 43 -23.56 -0.72 -3.97
N ASN A 44 -23.28 -0.80 -5.26
CA ASN A 44 -24.28 -1.09 -6.31
C ASN A 44 -24.50 -2.60 -6.53
N GLY A 45 -23.84 -3.49 -5.77
CA GLY A 45 -23.93 -4.95 -5.90
C GLY A 45 -23.00 -5.55 -6.95
N THR A 46 -22.16 -4.77 -7.63
CA THR A 46 -21.16 -5.27 -8.57
C THR A 46 -20.10 -6.06 -7.82
N LYS A 47 -19.74 -7.24 -8.36
CA LYS A 47 -18.70 -8.09 -7.78
C LYS A 47 -17.35 -7.39 -7.79
N ALA A 48 -16.69 -7.35 -6.65
CA ALA A 48 -15.42 -6.67 -6.44
C ALA A 48 -14.30 -7.59 -5.96
N ILE A 49 -13.06 -7.20 -6.22
CA ILE A 49 -11.89 -7.77 -5.55
C ILE A 49 -11.97 -7.40 -4.08
N SER A 50 -11.94 -8.41 -3.21
CA SER A 50 -12.26 -8.24 -1.79
C SER A 50 -11.42 -7.16 -1.10
N PHE A 51 -12.06 -6.39 -0.22
CA PHE A 51 -11.46 -5.33 0.59
C PHE A 51 -12.06 -5.31 2.00
N GLY A 52 -11.45 -4.52 2.90
CA GLY A 52 -11.87 -4.39 4.29
C GLY A 52 -11.23 -5.41 5.22
N LEU A 53 -11.82 -5.59 6.41
CA LEU A 53 -11.28 -6.42 7.49
C LEU A 53 -11.25 -7.90 7.11
N SER A 54 -10.08 -8.53 7.26
CA SER A 54 -9.88 -9.96 7.10
C SER A 54 -9.44 -10.60 8.43
N GLN A 55 -9.28 -11.94 8.48
CA GLN A 55 -8.99 -12.68 9.72
C GLN A 55 -7.69 -12.24 10.42
N ALA A 56 -6.68 -11.84 9.64
CA ALA A 56 -5.37 -11.42 10.15
C ALA A 56 -4.74 -10.33 9.28
N GLY A 57 -5.51 -9.27 9.00
CA GLY A 57 -5.07 -8.16 8.18
C GLY A 57 -6.22 -7.27 7.73
N TYR A 58 -5.88 -6.23 7.00
CA TYR A 58 -6.83 -5.31 6.40
C TYR A 58 -6.54 -5.13 4.92
N ASP A 59 -7.51 -5.47 4.07
CA ASP A 59 -7.39 -5.34 2.62
C ASP A 59 -7.69 -3.89 2.21
N ILE A 60 -6.66 -3.11 1.85
CA ILE A 60 -6.78 -1.72 1.40
C ILE A 60 -7.16 -1.66 -0.07
N ARG A 61 -7.80 -0.54 -0.46
CA ARG A 61 -8.28 -0.27 -1.81
C ARG A 61 -7.35 0.65 -2.57
N LEU A 62 -7.30 0.48 -3.89
CA LEU A 62 -6.66 1.46 -4.78
C LEU A 62 -7.56 2.69 -4.90
N SER A 63 -7.00 3.88 -4.71
CA SER A 63 -7.70 5.14 -4.97
C SER A 63 -7.98 5.33 -6.46
N SER A 64 -9.12 5.93 -6.81
CA SER A 64 -9.45 6.33 -8.18
C SER A 64 -8.93 7.73 -8.57
N VAL A 65 -8.24 8.41 -7.65
CA VAL A 65 -7.82 9.81 -7.85
C VAL A 65 -6.63 9.91 -8.80
N GLU A 66 -5.63 9.02 -8.64
CA GLU A 66 -4.38 9.12 -9.39
C GLU A 66 -3.70 7.76 -9.51
N PHE A 67 -3.23 7.47 -10.71
CA PHE A 67 -2.33 6.35 -10.99
C PHE A 67 -1.30 6.77 -12.03
N LEU A 68 -0.04 6.77 -11.66
CA LEU A 68 1.06 7.22 -12.50
C LEU A 68 1.77 6.00 -13.10
N VAL A 69 2.01 6.03 -14.41
CA VAL A 69 2.67 4.95 -15.16
C VAL A 69 4.01 5.43 -15.70
N PHE A 70 5.02 4.60 -15.55
CA PHE A 70 6.34 4.74 -16.13
C PHE A 70 6.48 3.67 -17.23
N GLY A 71 6.41 4.08 -18.48
CA GLY A 71 6.44 3.18 -19.64
C GLY A 71 7.71 3.33 -20.46
N LEU A 72 7.94 2.36 -21.35
CA LEU A 72 9.11 2.33 -22.24
C LEU A 72 9.10 3.43 -23.31
N GLU A 73 7.95 4.04 -23.62
CA GLU A 73 7.84 5.10 -24.63
C GLU A 73 8.59 6.39 -24.24
N GLN A 74 8.90 6.56 -22.97
CA GLN A 74 9.71 7.69 -22.47
C GLN A 74 11.22 7.47 -22.66
N TRP A 75 11.64 6.32 -23.19
CA TRP A 75 13.04 5.87 -23.23
C TRP A 75 13.70 6.01 -24.61
N ASP A 76 13.17 6.82 -25.51
CA ASP A 76 13.67 6.97 -26.90
C ASP A 76 15.05 7.63 -27.02
N SER A 77 15.61 8.09 -25.91
CA SER A 77 16.97 8.65 -25.83
C SER A 77 17.79 7.93 -24.75
N ALA A 78 18.52 6.89 -25.14
CA ALA A 78 19.46 6.22 -24.23
C ALA A 78 20.81 6.97 -24.10
N PRO A 79 21.54 6.82 -22.99
CA PRO A 79 21.21 6.09 -21.77
C PRO A 79 20.45 6.98 -20.78
N PHE A 80 19.30 6.48 -20.29
CA PHE A 80 18.52 7.15 -19.26
C PHE A 80 18.80 6.49 -17.91
N GLU A 81 19.19 7.26 -16.91
CA GLU A 81 19.44 6.80 -15.55
C GLU A 81 18.35 7.33 -14.62
N LEU A 82 17.74 6.46 -13.83
CA LEU A 82 16.86 6.87 -12.73
C LEU A 82 17.71 7.05 -11.47
N ASP A 83 17.77 8.29 -10.97
CA ASP A 83 18.44 8.62 -9.72
C ASP A 83 17.40 8.83 -8.61
N ALA A 84 17.39 7.96 -7.60
CA ALA A 84 16.45 8.07 -6.48
C ALA A 84 16.68 9.32 -5.62
N LYS A 85 17.86 9.92 -5.67
CA LYS A 85 18.19 11.16 -4.95
C LYS A 85 17.79 12.42 -5.71
N HIS A 86 17.70 12.33 -7.04
CA HIS A 86 17.39 13.44 -7.95
C HIS A 86 16.35 12.94 -8.96
N PHE A 87 15.21 12.49 -8.43
CA PHE A 87 14.17 11.92 -9.27
C PHE A 87 13.47 13.03 -10.06
N ASP A 88 13.78 13.11 -11.36
CA ASP A 88 13.33 14.14 -12.29
C ASP A 88 12.43 13.60 -13.43
N THR A 89 12.04 12.32 -13.33
CA THR A 89 11.21 11.68 -14.35
C THR A 89 9.75 12.09 -14.19
N GLU A 90 9.12 12.50 -15.28
CA GLU A 90 7.70 12.80 -15.34
C GLU A 90 6.92 11.54 -15.76
N PRO A 91 6.19 10.87 -14.85
CA PRO A 91 5.35 9.76 -15.21
C PRO A 91 4.09 10.21 -15.94
N THR A 92 3.50 9.31 -16.70
CA THR A 92 2.21 9.55 -17.36
C THR A 92 1.05 9.25 -16.41
N GLN A 93 0.11 10.19 -16.26
CA GLN A 93 -1.15 9.93 -15.58
C GLN A 93 -1.97 8.94 -16.40
N ALA A 94 -2.29 7.78 -15.80
CA ALA A 94 -3.18 6.81 -16.44
C ALA A 94 -4.63 7.32 -16.43
N GLU A 95 -5.34 7.03 -17.50
CA GLU A 95 -6.77 7.31 -17.59
C GLU A 95 -7.56 6.31 -16.72
N LEU A 96 -8.53 6.82 -15.95
CA LEU A 96 -9.50 6.00 -15.24
C LEU A 96 -10.60 5.56 -16.22
N VAL A 97 -10.70 4.27 -16.45
CA VAL A 97 -11.73 3.69 -17.32
C VAL A 97 -12.90 3.23 -16.48
N GLU A 98 -14.08 3.76 -16.74
CA GLU A 98 -15.34 3.34 -16.10
C GLU A 98 -16.06 2.29 -16.94
N LEU A 99 -16.62 1.26 -16.28
CA LEU A 99 -17.40 0.20 -16.91
C LEU A 99 -18.90 0.41 -16.65
N GLU A 100 -19.73 -0.19 -17.49
CA GLU A 100 -21.20 -0.10 -17.40
C GLU A 100 -21.77 -0.64 -16.08
N ASP A 101 -21.05 -1.56 -15.43
CA ASP A 101 -21.44 -2.14 -14.14
C ASP A 101 -21.07 -1.25 -12.94
N GLY A 102 -20.45 -0.09 -13.18
CA GLY A 102 -20.02 0.87 -12.18
C GLY A 102 -18.66 0.57 -11.55
N SER A 103 -17.96 -0.49 -11.97
CA SER A 103 -16.56 -0.68 -11.62
C SER A 103 -15.66 0.24 -12.47
N CYS A 104 -14.48 0.55 -11.97
CA CYS A 104 -13.50 1.35 -12.70
C CYS A 104 -12.08 0.83 -12.48
N TYR A 105 -11.20 1.09 -13.45
CA TYR A 105 -9.82 0.59 -13.39
C TYR A 105 -8.83 1.53 -14.09
N PHE A 106 -7.57 1.41 -13.69
CA PHE A 106 -6.42 1.88 -14.44
C PHE A 106 -5.79 0.73 -15.22
N LEU A 107 -5.23 1.03 -16.37
CA LEU A 107 -4.51 0.06 -17.17
C LEU A 107 -3.00 0.20 -16.93
N LEU A 108 -2.36 -0.88 -16.48
CA LEU A 108 -0.90 -0.96 -16.37
C LEU A 108 -0.35 -1.69 -17.61
N PRO A 109 0.34 -0.99 -18.53
CA PRO A 109 0.84 -1.58 -19.78
C PRO A 109 1.84 -2.71 -19.53
N PRO A 110 2.14 -3.54 -20.58
CA PRO A 110 3.23 -4.50 -20.53
C PRO A 110 4.57 -3.84 -20.20
N HIS A 111 5.43 -4.56 -19.49
CA HIS A 111 6.82 -4.15 -19.19
C HIS A 111 6.95 -2.73 -18.59
N SER A 112 5.96 -2.34 -17.78
CA SER A 112 5.91 -1.03 -17.14
C SER A 112 5.81 -1.14 -15.63
N HIS A 113 6.02 -0.05 -14.93
CA HIS A 113 5.66 0.05 -13.53
C HIS A 113 4.75 1.25 -13.29
N GLY A 114 4.01 1.19 -12.20
CA GLY A 114 3.06 2.22 -11.83
C GLY A 114 3.04 2.50 -10.34
N LEU A 115 2.61 3.70 -10.01
CA LEU A 115 2.39 4.15 -8.64
C LEU A 115 0.92 4.53 -8.46
N GLY A 116 0.32 4.06 -7.38
CA GLY A 116 -1.04 4.44 -6.99
C GLY A 116 -1.13 4.61 -5.48
N THR A 117 -2.14 5.33 -5.01
CA THR A 117 -2.34 5.55 -3.57
C THR A 117 -3.43 4.66 -3.01
N SER A 118 -3.37 4.39 -1.70
CA SER A 118 -4.51 3.82 -0.98
C SER A 118 -5.70 4.78 -1.01
N LEU A 119 -6.91 4.22 -1.03
CA LEU A 119 -8.14 4.99 -0.80
C LEU A 119 -8.24 5.38 0.68
N GLU A 120 -7.80 4.50 1.55
CA GLU A 120 -7.79 4.72 2.99
C GLU A 120 -6.65 5.66 3.40
N LEU A 121 -6.97 6.66 4.20
CA LEU A 121 -6.01 7.33 5.05
C LEU A 121 -5.62 6.36 6.17
N ILE A 122 -4.33 6.18 6.39
CA ILE A 122 -3.77 5.28 7.41
C ILE A 122 -3.08 6.12 8.49
N SER A 123 -3.31 5.80 9.76
CA SER A 123 -2.66 6.44 10.90
C SER A 123 -2.15 5.37 11.85
N MET A 124 -0.86 5.03 11.73
CA MET A 124 -0.27 3.92 12.48
C MET A 124 0.08 4.33 13.92
N PRO A 125 -0.39 3.59 14.95
CA PRO A 125 0.00 3.85 16.34
C PRO A 125 1.50 3.55 16.57
N ASN A 126 2.05 4.11 17.66
CA ASN A 126 3.47 3.92 18.00
C ASN A 126 3.84 2.50 18.47
N ASP A 127 2.84 1.64 18.73
CA ASP A 127 2.98 0.26 19.17
C ASP A 127 2.49 -0.75 18.10
N VAL A 128 2.29 -0.29 16.86
CA VAL A 128 1.92 -1.14 15.73
C VAL A 128 2.85 -0.90 14.55
N PHE A 129 3.34 -1.99 13.98
CA PHE A 129 4.08 -2.03 12.72
C PHE A 129 3.25 -2.78 11.68
N ALA A 130 3.27 -2.38 10.42
CA ALA A 130 2.59 -3.13 9.38
C ALA A 130 3.47 -3.40 8.15
N LEU A 131 3.15 -4.48 7.45
CA LEU A 131 3.65 -4.78 6.10
C LEU A 131 2.48 -4.71 5.11
N CYS A 132 2.67 -3.97 4.04
CA CYS A 132 1.75 -3.93 2.92
C CYS A 132 2.19 -4.93 1.86
N GLU A 133 1.34 -5.89 1.52
CA GLU A 133 1.60 -6.93 0.52
C GLU A 133 0.57 -6.88 -0.60
N GLY A 134 0.99 -7.15 -1.85
CA GLY A 134 0.07 -7.26 -2.99
C GLY A 134 -0.92 -8.42 -2.84
N LYS A 135 -2.16 -8.22 -3.27
CA LYS A 135 -3.16 -9.30 -3.23
C LYS A 135 -2.81 -10.44 -4.17
N SER A 136 -2.98 -11.67 -3.67
CA SER A 136 -2.72 -12.90 -4.41
C SER A 136 -3.54 -13.01 -5.71
N THR A 137 -4.69 -12.35 -5.81
CA THR A 137 -5.50 -12.29 -7.03
C THR A 137 -4.70 -11.65 -8.17
N TYR A 138 -4.08 -10.50 -7.90
CA TYR A 138 -3.22 -9.82 -8.87
C TYR A 138 -1.90 -10.55 -9.12
N GLY A 139 -1.32 -11.14 -8.08
CA GLY A 139 -0.11 -11.97 -8.24
C GLY A 139 -0.31 -13.12 -9.23
N ARG A 140 -1.52 -13.71 -9.30
CA ARG A 140 -1.86 -14.75 -10.29
C ARG A 140 -2.01 -14.21 -11.72
N CYS A 141 -2.21 -12.90 -11.89
CA CYS A 141 -2.18 -12.23 -13.18
C CYS A 141 -0.77 -11.78 -13.58
N GLY A 142 0.25 -12.07 -12.75
CA GLY A 142 1.64 -11.67 -13.01
C GLY A 142 2.02 -10.30 -12.46
N LEU A 143 1.12 -9.59 -11.78
CA LEU A 143 1.45 -8.32 -11.14
C LEU A 143 2.39 -8.54 -9.95
N ILE A 144 3.45 -7.76 -9.89
CA ILE A 144 4.33 -7.66 -8.73
C ILE A 144 3.99 -6.35 -7.99
N ALA A 145 3.58 -6.47 -6.74
CA ALA A 145 3.48 -5.32 -5.84
C ALA A 145 4.68 -5.33 -4.88
N ASN A 146 5.29 -4.18 -4.68
CA ASN A 146 6.38 -4.07 -3.73
C ASN A 146 5.86 -4.24 -2.29
N ILE A 147 6.62 -4.93 -1.44
CA ILE A 147 6.33 -5.01 0.00
C ILE A 147 6.81 -3.71 0.63
N LEU A 148 5.90 -3.01 1.32
CA LEU A 148 6.18 -1.73 1.95
C LEU A 148 6.02 -1.86 3.48
N PRO A 149 7.06 -1.52 4.26
CA PRO A 149 6.90 -1.35 5.69
C PRO A 149 6.10 -0.07 5.98
N ILE A 150 5.22 -0.13 6.97
CA ILE A 150 4.55 1.03 7.53
C ILE A 150 5.00 1.14 8.97
N GLU A 151 5.83 2.13 9.20
CA GLU A 151 6.50 2.36 10.47
C GLU A 151 5.53 2.86 11.55
N PRO A 152 5.81 2.57 12.83
CA PRO A 152 5.04 3.13 13.95
C PRO A 152 5.03 4.65 13.92
N GLY A 153 3.83 5.23 14.07
CA GLY A 153 3.62 6.68 14.02
C GLY A 153 3.54 7.28 12.60
N TRP A 154 3.65 6.47 11.55
CA TRP A 154 3.42 6.94 10.19
C TRP A 154 1.94 7.23 9.95
N ALA A 155 1.66 8.33 9.23
CA ALA A 155 0.31 8.69 8.80
C ALA A 155 0.32 9.19 7.35
N GLY A 156 -0.77 8.91 6.61
CA GLY A 156 -0.94 9.37 5.24
C GLY A 156 -1.71 8.40 4.36
N TYR A 157 -1.79 8.72 3.07
CA TYR A 157 -2.26 7.82 2.01
C TYR A 157 -1.06 7.07 1.46
N LEU A 158 -1.09 5.74 1.50
CA LEU A 158 0.06 4.92 1.15
C LEU A 158 0.28 4.92 -0.37
N THR A 159 1.44 5.39 -0.84
CA THR A 159 1.86 5.19 -2.24
C THR A 159 2.38 3.77 -2.42
N MET A 160 1.74 3.01 -3.29
CA MET A 160 2.08 1.62 -3.62
C MET A 160 2.73 1.53 -5.00
N CYS A 161 3.74 0.68 -5.12
CA CYS A 161 4.46 0.42 -6.37
C CYS A 161 4.02 -0.90 -6.98
N PHE A 162 3.72 -0.89 -8.27
CA PHE A 162 3.29 -2.06 -9.03
C PHE A 162 4.17 -2.23 -10.26
N VAL A 163 4.57 -3.46 -10.56
CA VAL A 163 5.35 -3.80 -11.75
C VAL A 163 4.60 -4.83 -12.57
N ASN A 164 4.47 -4.58 -13.86
CA ASN A 164 3.93 -5.52 -14.82
C ASN A 164 5.05 -6.08 -15.70
N PRO A 165 5.64 -7.23 -15.36
CA PRO A 165 6.69 -7.86 -16.17
C PRO A 165 6.15 -8.69 -17.34
N THR A 166 4.83 -8.75 -17.52
CA THR A 166 4.19 -9.61 -18.52
C THR A 166 4.04 -8.90 -19.87
N ASP A 167 3.75 -9.67 -20.92
CA ASP A 167 3.44 -9.17 -22.26
C ASP A 167 2.00 -8.66 -22.42
N PHE A 168 1.21 -8.65 -21.32
CA PHE A 168 -0.20 -8.26 -21.31
C PHE A 168 -0.42 -7.02 -20.44
N SER A 169 -1.35 -6.17 -20.84
CA SER A 169 -1.81 -5.11 -19.95
C SER A 169 -2.63 -5.68 -18.80
N ILE A 170 -2.44 -5.16 -17.59
CA ILE A 170 -3.16 -5.59 -16.37
C ILE A 170 -4.12 -4.48 -15.94
N ARG A 171 -5.40 -4.83 -15.71
CA ARG A 171 -6.38 -3.91 -15.11
C ARG A 171 -6.21 -3.87 -13.60
N LEU A 172 -5.99 -2.69 -13.04
CA LEU A 172 -5.96 -2.45 -11.60
C LEU A 172 -7.26 -1.74 -11.21
N TYR A 173 -8.18 -2.47 -10.60
CA TYR A 173 -9.49 -1.93 -10.24
C TYR A 173 -9.37 -0.91 -9.10
N ALA A 174 -9.85 0.30 -9.38
CA ALA A 174 -9.93 1.37 -8.39
C ALA A 174 -11.15 1.16 -7.48
N ASN A 175 -11.07 1.67 -6.25
CA ASN A 175 -12.07 1.49 -5.18
C ASN A 175 -12.27 0.04 -4.73
N GLU A 176 -11.44 -0.88 -5.20
CA GLU A 176 -11.41 -2.29 -4.87
C GLU A 176 -10.08 -2.70 -4.22
N GLY A 177 -10.06 -3.89 -3.60
CA GLY A 177 -8.88 -4.36 -2.88
C GLY A 177 -7.68 -4.58 -3.78
N ILE A 178 -6.56 -3.92 -3.47
CA ILE A 178 -5.31 -4.00 -4.24
C ILE A 178 -4.17 -4.63 -3.44
N ALA A 179 -4.13 -4.40 -2.16
CA ALA A 179 -3.09 -4.87 -1.26
C ALA A 179 -3.68 -5.24 0.10
N GLN A 180 -2.91 -5.99 0.91
CA GLN A 180 -3.25 -6.35 2.27
C GLN A 180 -2.24 -5.78 3.23
N LEU A 181 -2.70 -5.17 4.31
CA LEU A 181 -1.90 -4.81 5.46
C LEU A 181 -1.90 -5.94 6.48
N VAL A 182 -0.71 -6.46 6.80
CA VAL A 182 -0.47 -7.41 7.89
C VAL A 182 0.08 -6.61 9.06
N LEU A 183 -0.66 -6.56 10.18
CA LEU A 183 -0.34 -5.72 11.32
C LEU A 183 0.27 -6.53 12.46
N PHE A 184 1.28 -5.96 13.10
CA PHE A 184 1.99 -6.55 14.22
C PHE A 184 1.96 -5.59 15.42
N GLY A 185 1.46 -6.07 16.57
CA GLY A 185 1.65 -5.39 17.84
C GLY A 185 3.09 -5.55 18.30
N ILE A 186 3.71 -4.45 18.67
CA ILE A 186 5.09 -4.36 19.16
C ILE A 186 5.15 -3.54 20.44
N GLU A 187 6.29 -3.48 21.10
CA GLU A 187 6.52 -2.46 22.12
C GLU A 187 6.52 -1.07 21.48
N ALA A 188 5.88 -0.10 22.13
CA ALA A 188 5.83 1.26 21.63
C ALA A 188 7.23 1.83 21.41
N VAL A 189 7.44 2.39 20.21
CA VAL A 189 8.73 3.01 19.87
C VAL A 189 8.94 4.30 20.66
N GLY A 190 10.20 4.63 20.95
CA GLY A 190 10.54 5.87 21.67
C GLY A 190 10.27 7.13 20.86
N GLU A 191 10.42 7.07 19.54
CA GLU A 191 10.16 8.17 18.60
C GLU A 191 9.31 7.66 17.43
N ALA A 192 8.23 8.40 17.14
CA ALA A 192 7.38 8.13 15.97
C ALA A 192 8.12 8.41 14.66
N TYR A 193 7.69 7.76 13.56
CA TYR A 193 8.22 8.02 12.24
C TYR A 193 8.15 9.51 11.87
N SER A 194 9.27 10.05 11.36
CA SER A 194 9.42 11.45 10.93
C SER A 194 10.14 11.60 9.59
N GLY A 195 10.17 10.54 8.77
CA GLY A 195 10.85 10.53 7.46
C GLY A 195 10.13 11.32 6.38
N ALA A 196 10.73 11.36 5.17
CA ALA A 196 10.27 12.12 4.01
C ALA A 196 8.83 11.78 3.57
N TYR A 197 8.33 10.60 3.92
CA TYR A 197 7.00 10.13 3.54
C TYR A 197 5.94 10.27 4.62
N GLN A 198 6.18 11.11 5.65
CA GLN A 198 5.17 11.40 6.67
C GLN A 198 4.09 12.35 6.13
N ASN A 199 2.84 12.09 6.50
CA ASN A 199 1.67 12.90 6.11
C ASN A 199 1.45 12.97 4.59
N GLN A 200 1.65 11.87 3.87
CA GLN A 200 1.37 11.81 2.43
C GLN A 200 -0.09 12.18 2.15
N GLY A 201 -0.30 13.10 1.20
CA GLY A 201 -1.62 13.48 0.70
C GLY A 201 -2.28 12.36 -0.13
N ALA A 202 -3.54 12.59 -0.56
CA ALA A 202 -4.32 11.64 -1.37
C ALA A 202 -3.85 11.59 -2.84
N ARG A 203 -2.56 11.80 -3.08
CA ARG A 203 -1.90 11.72 -4.40
C ARG A 203 -0.61 10.92 -4.28
N VAL A 204 -0.15 10.41 -5.41
CA VAL A 204 1.13 9.68 -5.49
C VAL A 204 2.27 10.58 -5.02
N GLN A 205 3.06 10.09 -4.10
CA GLN A 205 4.33 10.69 -3.69
C GLN A 205 5.46 10.04 -4.50
N LEU A 206 6.15 10.84 -5.31
CA LEU A 206 7.36 10.39 -6.01
C LEU A 206 8.53 10.24 -5.05
N ALA A 207 9.63 9.64 -5.54
CA ALA A 207 10.84 9.45 -4.73
C ALA A 207 11.33 10.78 -4.17
N ALA A 208 11.58 10.80 -2.86
CA ALA A 208 12.06 11.95 -2.11
C ALA A 208 13.12 11.50 -1.09
N VAL A 209 14.11 12.37 -0.82
CA VAL A 209 15.20 12.14 0.15
C VAL A 209 15.17 13.21 1.21
#